data_22ede60fb4e01bab42fee36f91055e4d
#
_entry.id   22ede60fb4e01bab42fee36f91055e4d
#
_cell.length_a   1.000
_cell.length_b   1.000
_cell.length_c   1.000
_cell.angle_alpha   90.00
_cell.angle_beta   90.00
_cell.angle_gamma   90.00
#
_symmetry.space_group_name_H-M   'P 1'
#
loop_
_entity.id
_entity.type
_entity.pdbx_description
1 polymer ?
#
loop_
_entity_poly.entity_id
_entity_poly.type
_entity_poly.pdbx_seq_one_letter_code
_entity_poly.pdbx_strand_id
1 'polypeptide(L)'
;MLERRHLFPNVIELNYQAQRRFGCCVYLVYSGSDWLLMDIGYEDTVDELIDLIRQLDFSLACCRYLVATHADADHVQGFFRAKELLPEAKLLAHPDARSILESNDRIAAFAEIPAQNISIDLPNLKIDQEINEGEQLRLGELDLEVWHTPGHAVGQLSFRCGNLLFSGDNIFRDGCVGSIDAHHGSDLPDFIDSLRRIQKSDVEWLLPSHGPAFRNDSELLQSAINRLDQYQHMADFGTCALDWPLLDEWEDELARGIHPAD
;
A
#
# COMPACT_ATOMS: atom_id res chain seq x y z
N MET A 1 19.65 14.46 3.48
CA MET A 1 20.58 13.30 3.34
C MET A 1 19.70 12.07 3.35
N LEU A 2 19.77 11.28 2.30
CA LEU A 2 18.97 10.07 2.17
C LEU A 2 19.37 9.08 3.28
N GLU A 3 18.39 8.61 4.03
CA GLU A 3 18.61 7.54 4.99
C GLU A 3 18.46 6.19 4.27
N ARG A 4 19.44 5.33 4.46
CA ARG A 4 19.43 3.96 3.96
C ARG A 4 19.70 3.00 5.10
N ARG A 5 18.95 1.92 5.16
CA ARG A 5 19.15 0.88 6.16
C ARG A 5 19.14 -0.48 5.51
N HIS A 6 20.23 -1.24 5.70
CA HIS A 6 20.18 -2.68 5.46
C HIS A 6 19.36 -3.32 6.57
N LEU A 7 18.11 -3.67 6.27
CA LEU A 7 17.21 -4.29 7.24
C LEU A 7 17.46 -5.79 7.36
N PHE A 8 17.67 -6.44 6.22
CA PHE A 8 17.89 -7.87 6.10
C PHE A 8 18.93 -8.14 5.00
N PRO A 9 19.48 -9.36 4.88
CA PRO A 9 20.57 -9.65 3.93
C PRO A 9 20.31 -9.22 2.49
N ASN A 10 19.04 -9.21 2.06
CA ASN A 10 18.65 -8.93 0.67
C ASN A 10 17.72 -7.72 0.55
N VAL A 11 17.56 -6.91 1.61
CA VAL A 11 16.60 -5.82 1.67
C VAL A 11 17.26 -4.55 2.19
N ILE A 12 17.18 -3.49 1.40
CA ILE A 12 17.60 -2.14 1.76
C ILE A 12 16.36 -1.25 1.77
N GLU A 13 16.10 -0.61 2.89
CA GLU A 13 15.09 0.44 3.00
C GLU A 13 15.72 1.77 2.56
N LEU A 14 15.09 2.42 1.59
CA LEU A 14 15.46 3.72 1.07
C LEU A 14 14.44 4.74 1.57
N ASN A 15 14.49 5.07 2.87
CA ASN A 15 13.45 5.82 3.57
C ASN A 15 13.63 7.34 3.46
N TYR A 16 13.98 7.85 2.29
CA TYR A 16 14.21 9.28 2.11
C TYR A 16 12.91 10.12 2.00
N GLN A 17 11.77 9.46 1.74
CA GLN A 17 10.45 10.11 1.70
C GLN A 17 9.81 10.27 3.08
N ALA A 18 10.31 9.61 4.11
CA ALA A 18 9.72 9.56 5.46
C ALA A 18 9.53 10.95 6.13
N GLN A 19 10.25 11.96 5.67
CA GLN A 19 10.10 13.34 6.17
C GLN A 19 9.05 14.15 5.40
N ARG A 20 8.47 13.61 4.35
CA ARG A 20 7.40 14.24 3.57
C ARG A 20 6.05 13.81 4.13
N ARG A 21 5.07 14.71 4.05
CA ARG A 21 3.72 14.47 4.59
C ARG A 21 3.05 13.23 4.03
N PHE A 22 3.31 12.88 2.76
CA PHE A 22 2.74 11.74 2.05
C PHE A 22 3.82 10.87 1.38
N GLY A 23 5.03 10.83 1.94
CA GLY A 23 6.10 10.00 1.40
C GLY A 23 5.98 8.56 1.85
N CYS A 24 6.39 7.63 1.00
CA CYS A 24 6.46 6.20 1.31
C CYS A 24 7.90 5.71 1.51
N CYS A 25 8.06 4.56 2.14
CA CYS A 25 9.30 3.80 2.16
C CYS A 25 9.46 3.07 0.83
N VAL A 26 10.62 3.21 0.21
CA VAL A 26 10.99 2.46 -0.99
C VAL A 26 11.90 1.31 -0.58
N TYR A 27 11.55 0.08 -0.95
CA TYR A 27 12.37 -1.07 -0.64
C TYR A 27 13.10 -1.58 -1.88
N LEU A 28 14.45 -1.63 -1.80
CA LEU A 28 15.28 -2.30 -2.77
C LEU A 28 15.51 -3.74 -2.29
N VAL A 29 15.02 -4.70 -3.07
CA VAL A 29 15.24 -6.13 -2.84
C VAL A 29 16.20 -6.65 -3.90
N TYR A 30 17.20 -7.47 -3.50
CA TYR A 30 18.19 -7.93 -4.45
C TYR A 30 18.60 -9.40 -4.22
N SER A 31 19.05 -10.04 -5.30
CA SER A 31 19.60 -11.39 -5.30
C SER A 31 20.74 -11.46 -6.32
N GLY A 32 21.95 -11.62 -5.84
CA GLY A 32 23.14 -11.48 -6.69
C GLY A 32 23.23 -10.08 -7.30
N SER A 33 23.25 -9.99 -8.63
CA SER A 33 23.24 -8.71 -9.35
C SER A 33 21.83 -8.18 -9.65
N ASP A 34 20.81 -9.02 -9.60
CA ASP A 34 19.44 -8.66 -9.95
C ASP A 34 18.77 -7.97 -8.77
N TRP A 35 17.97 -6.94 -9.06
CA TRP A 35 17.25 -6.19 -8.04
C TRP A 35 15.91 -5.66 -8.55
N LEU A 36 15.05 -5.29 -7.60
CA LEU A 36 13.77 -4.66 -7.85
C LEU A 36 13.55 -3.51 -6.85
N LEU A 37 12.63 -2.61 -7.19
CA LEU A 37 12.06 -1.64 -6.24
C LEU A 37 10.59 -1.96 -5.97
N MET A 38 10.20 -1.89 -4.71
CA MET A 38 8.81 -1.82 -4.28
C MET A 38 8.47 -0.38 -3.97
N ASP A 39 7.48 0.15 -4.70
CA ASP A 39 7.11 1.55 -4.75
C ASP A 39 8.26 2.47 -5.18
N ILE A 40 7.98 3.73 -5.38
CA ILE A 40 8.97 4.70 -5.86
C ILE A 40 8.79 6.09 -5.22
N GLY A 41 7.60 6.40 -4.73
CA GLY A 41 7.29 7.72 -4.21
C GLY A 41 7.05 8.77 -5.28
N TYR A 42 7.41 10.01 -4.97
CA TYR A 42 7.18 11.16 -5.84
C TYR A 42 8.28 11.34 -6.89
N GLU A 43 7.91 11.87 -8.06
CA GLU A 43 8.78 12.06 -9.22
C GLU A 43 10.01 12.93 -8.91
N ASP A 44 9.83 14.02 -8.17
CA ASP A 44 10.89 14.98 -7.88
C ASP A 44 12.05 14.42 -7.03
N THR A 45 11.92 13.19 -6.54
CA THR A 45 12.92 12.51 -5.73
C THR A 45 13.57 11.33 -6.45
N VAL A 46 13.07 10.95 -7.62
CA VAL A 46 13.52 9.75 -8.34
C VAL A 46 14.99 9.85 -8.76
N ASP A 47 15.43 10.98 -9.27
CA ASP A 47 16.83 11.14 -9.70
C ASP A 47 17.81 10.96 -8.53
N GLU A 48 17.47 11.51 -7.34
CA GLU A 48 18.29 11.33 -6.13
C GLU A 48 18.28 9.87 -5.65
N LEU A 49 17.14 9.19 -5.75
CA LEU A 49 17.01 7.77 -5.44
C LEU A 49 17.90 6.91 -6.35
N ILE A 50 17.87 7.15 -7.65
CA ILE A 50 18.69 6.43 -8.62
C ILE A 50 20.18 6.69 -8.39
N ASP A 51 20.57 7.91 -8.05
CA ASP A 51 21.96 8.23 -7.70
C ASP A 51 22.41 7.51 -6.41
N LEU A 52 21.54 7.37 -5.43
CA LEU A 52 21.83 6.58 -4.23
C LEU A 52 22.01 5.09 -4.58
N ILE A 53 21.18 4.53 -5.44
CA ILE A 53 21.29 3.14 -5.90
C ILE A 53 22.63 2.91 -6.61
N ARG A 54 23.07 3.85 -7.44
CA ARG A 54 24.41 3.80 -8.07
C ARG A 54 25.53 3.85 -7.03
N GLN A 55 25.43 4.70 -6.00
CA GLN A 55 26.41 4.78 -4.90
C GLN A 55 26.46 3.51 -4.05
N LEU A 56 25.42 2.68 -4.10
CA LEU A 56 25.36 1.36 -3.47
C LEU A 56 25.93 0.26 -4.38
N ASP A 57 26.54 0.63 -5.51
CA ASP A 57 27.15 -0.26 -6.52
C ASP A 57 26.14 -1.19 -7.24
N PHE A 58 24.85 -0.85 -7.26
CA PHE A 58 23.86 -1.55 -8.08
C PHE A 58 23.91 -1.06 -9.54
N SER A 59 24.07 -2.00 -10.47
CA SER A 59 23.96 -1.69 -11.91
C SER A 59 22.51 -1.44 -12.29
N LEU A 60 22.21 -0.30 -12.89
CA LEU A 60 20.84 0.02 -13.33
C LEU A 60 20.29 -0.97 -14.35
N ALA A 61 21.17 -1.52 -15.21
CA ALA A 61 20.78 -2.55 -16.20
C ALA A 61 20.33 -3.88 -15.55
N CYS A 62 20.56 -4.06 -14.23
CA CYS A 62 20.16 -5.25 -13.49
C CYS A 62 18.84 -5.04 -12.72
N CYS A 63 18.19 -3.89 -12.85
CA CYS A 63 16.83 -3.70 -12.36
C CYS A 63 15.88 -4.58 -13.17
N ARG A 64 15.22 -5.54 -12.52
CA ARG A 64 14.30 -6.45 -13.19
C ARG A 64 12.86 -5.96 -13.12
N TYR A 65 12.48 -5.42 -11.96
CA TYR A 65 11.10 -5.03 -11.72
C TYR A 65 11.01 -3.70 -10.95
N LEU A 66 10.01 -2.94 -11.32
CA LEU A 66 9.41 -1.88 -10.53
C LEU A 66 8.03 -2.40 -10.11
N VAL A 67 7.72 -2.40 -8.84
CA VAL A 67 6.51 -3.03 -8.32
C VAL A 67 5.67 -1.97 -7.61
N ALA A 68 4.45 -1.75 -8.08
CA ALA A 68 3.47 -0.95 -7.36
C ALA A 68 2.73 -1.84 -6.35
N THR A 69 2.80 -1.52 -5.07
CA THR A 69 1.98 -2.21 -4.06
C THR A 69 0.52 -1.88 -4.26
N HIS A 70 0.18 -0.64 -4.59
CA HIS A 70 -1.15 -0.17 -4.95
C HIS A 70 -1.04 1.11 -5.81
N ALA A 71 -2.16 1.79 -6.08
CA ALA A 71 -2.20 2.87 -7.06
C ALA A 71 -2.05 4.28 -6.48
N ASP A 72 -1.86 4.44 -5.17
CA ASP A 72 -1.81 5.76 -4.55
C ASP A 72 -0.63 6.60 -5.03
N ALA A 73 -0.87 7.88 -5.23
CA ALA A 73 0.08 8.79 -5.87
C ALA A 73 1.42 8.88 -5.13
N ASP A 74 1.43 8.79 -3.81
CA ASP A 74 2.65 8.83 -2.99
C ASP A 74 3.49 7.55 -3.10
N HIS A 75 2.96 6.50 -3.75
CA HIS A 75 3.67 5.26 -4.05
C HIS A 75 4.13 5.20 -5.51
N VAL A 76 3.35 5.78 -6.44
CA VAL A 76 3.51 5.47 -7.87
C VAL A 76 3.88 6.66 -8.75
N GLN A 77 3.74 7.90 -8.26
CA GLN A 77 3.87 9.11 -9.10
C GLN A 77 5.24 9.20 -9.79
N GLY A 78 6.29 8.69 -9.15
CA GLY A 78 7.65 8.67 -9.70
C GLY A 78 7.93 7.57 -10.72
N PHE A 79 7.02 6.61 -10.97
CA PHE A 79 7.31 5.49 -11.88
C PHE A 79 7.53 5.92 -13.33
N PHE A 80 6.86 6.97 -13.78
CA PHE A 80 7.10 7.47 -15.14
C PHE A 80 8.58 7.86 -15.30
N ARG A 81 9.11 8.67 -14.39
CA ARG A 81 10.52 9.06 -14.38
C ARG A 81 11.46 7.87 -14.16
N ALA A 82 11.09 6.95 -13.27
CA ALA A 82 11.88 5.74 -13.03
C ALA A 82 11.99 4.86 -14.29
N LYS A 83 10.93 4.72 -15.07
CA LYS A 83 10.95 3.98 -16.34
C LYS A 83 11.87 4.60 -17.39
N GLU A 84 12.01 5.93 -17.42
CA GLU A 84 12.99 6.60 -18.30
C GLU A 84 14.43 6.23 -17.92
N LEU A 85 14.73 6.11 -16.62
CA LEU A 85 16.06 5.80 -16.10
C LEU A 85 16.35 4.30 -16.02
N LEU A 86 15.33 3.48 -15.99
CA LEU A 86 15.37 2.01 -15.88
C LEU A 86 14.51 1.36 -16.99
N PRO A 87 14.82 1.61 -18.28
CA PRO A 87 13.96 1.21 -19.39
C PRO A 87 13.77 -0.30 -19.51
N GLU A 88 14.71 -1.10 -19.04
CA GLU A 88 14.65 -2.57 -19.08
C GLU A 88 13.82 -3.19 -17.94
N ALA A 89 13.59 -2.43 -16.88
CA ALA A 89 12.78 -2.90 -15.74
C ALA A 89 11.30 -2.98 -16.13
N LYS A 90 10.63 -4.08 -15.80
CA LYS A 90 9.18 -4.20 -15.99
C LYS A 90 8.44 -3.56 -14.82
N LEU A 91 7.43 -2.74 -15.13
CA LEU A 91 6.51 -2.20 -14.14
C LEU A 91 5.34 -3.17 -13.93
N LEU A 92 5.19 -3.63 -12.68
CA LEU A 92 4.20 -4.61 -12.25
C LEU A 92 3.17 -3.96 -11.33
N ALA A 93 1.90 -4.33 -11.50
CA ALA A 93 0.81 -3.94 -10.62
C ALA A 93 -0.32 -4.98 -10.64
N HIS A 94 -1.19 -4.94 -9.63
CA HIS A 94 -2.46 -5.68 -9.66
C HIS A 94 -3.36 -5.17 -10.81
N PRO A 95 -4.21 -6.01 -11.43
CA PRO A 95 -5.13 -5.58 -12.49
C PRO A 95 -6.00 -4.37 -12.12
N ASP A 96 -6.51 -4.30 -10.90
CA ASP A 96 -7.31 -3.15 -10.44
C ASP A 96 -6.47 -1.88 -10.32
N ALA A 97 -5.25 -1.97 -9.76
CA ALA A 97 -4.31 -0.85 -9.73
C ALA A 97 -3.89 -0.43 -11.15
N ARG A 98 -3.67 -1.38 -12.06
CA ARG A 98 -3.41 -1.09 -13.47
C ARG A 98 -4.52 -0.27 -14.10
N SER A 99 -5.78 -0.66 -13.87
CA SER A 99 -6.94 0.06 -14.41
C SER A 99 -6.95 1.54 -13.99
N ILE A 100 -6.65 1.82 -12.72
CA ILE A 100 -6.57 3.17 -12.17
C ILE A 100 -5.42 3.96 -12.82
N LEU A 101 -4.24 3.37 -12.87
CA LEU A 101 -3.01 4.03 -13.33
C LEU A 101 -3.01 4.29 -14.85
N GLU A 102 -3.51 3.36 -15.66
CA GLU A 102 -3.58 3.51 -17.12
C GLU A 102 -4.72 4.44 -17.55
N SER A 103 -5.81 4.55 -16.77
CA SER A 103 -6.89 5.52 -17.02
C SER A 103 -6.61 6.92 -16.49
N ASN A 104 -5.55 7.09 -15.69
CA ASN A 104 -5.24 8.31 -14.96
C ASN A 104 -6.39 8.77 -14.07
N ASP A 105 -7.00 7.83 -13.34
CA ASP A 105 -8.05 8.15 -12.36
C ASP A 105 -7.41 8.74 -11.10
N ARG A 106 -7.28 10.07 -11.10
CA ARG A 106 -6.61 10.82 -10.03
C ARG A 106 -7.34 10.75 -8.69
N ILE A 107 -8.65 10.52 -8.71
CA ILE A 107 -9.43 10.35 -7.49
C ILE A 107 -9.16 8.98 -6.89
N ALA A 108 -9.29 7.92 -7.70
CA ALA A 108 -9.02 6.56 -7.26
C ALA A 108 -7.54 6.32 -6.89
N ALA A 109 -6.60 7.08 -7.48
CA ALA A 109 -5.19 7.07 -7.13
C ALA A 109 -4.83 8.00 -5.95
N PHE A 110 -5.80 8.54 -5.23
CA PHE A 110 -5.60 9.47 -4.12
C PHE A 110 -4.71 10.67 -4.45
N ALA A 111 -4.61 11.00 -5.74
CA ALA A 111 -3.86 12.14 -6.27
C ALA A 111 -4.67 13.44 -6.23
N GLU A 112 -5.97 13.35 -6.08
CA GLU A 112 -6.87 14.49 -5.97
C GLU A 112 -7.82 14.34 -4.78
N ILE A 113 -7.63 15.18 -3.75
CA ILE A 113 -8.43 15.20 -2.53
C ILE A 113 -8.98 16.63 -2.36
N PRO A 114 -10.13 16.93 -2.94
CA PRO A 114 -10.67 18.31 -2.92
C PRO A 114 -10.88 18.86 -1.52
N ALA A 115 -11.32 18.02 -0.58
CA ALA A 115 -11.55 18.41 0.82
C ALA A 115 -10.27 18.86 1.55
N GLN A 116 -9.10 18.44 1.08
CA GLN A 116 -7.80 18.80 1.63
C GLN A 116 -7.01 19.76 0.74
N ASN A 117 -7.59 20.17 -0.39
CA ASN A 117 -6.91 20.98 -1.41
C ASN A 117 -5.61 20.34 -1.90
N ILE A 118 -5.62 19.01 -2.03
CA ILE A 118 -4.52 18.23 -2.59
C ILE A 118 -4.81 17.97 -4.06
N SER A 119 -3.82 18.23 -4.89
CA SER A 119 -3.84 17.94 -6.32
C SER A 119 -2.42 17.62 -6.74
N ILE A 120 -2.16 16.34 -6.97
CA ILE A 120 -0.86 15.81 -7.40
C ILE A 120 -0.99 15.47 -8.88
N ASP A 121 -0.03 15.91 -9.68
CA ASP A 121 0.03 15.51 -11.08
C ASP A 121 0.43 14.03 -11.16
N LEU A 122 -0.39 13.23 -11.83
CA LEU A 122 -0.16 11.81 -12.01
C LEU A 122 -0.05 11.52 -13.51
N PRO A 123 1.16 11.26 -14.03
CA PRO A 123 1.29 10.92 -15.44
C PRO A 123 0.66 9.56 -15.73
N ASN A 124 0.17 9.39 -16.97
CA ASN A 124 -0.32 8.08 -17.41
C ASN A 124 0.80 7.05 -17.35
N LEU A 125 0.60 6.01 -16.55
CA LEU A 125 1.55 4.92 -16.42
C LEU A 125 1.09 3.74 -17.28
N LYS A 126 2.01 3.18 -18.05
CA LYS A 126 1.79 1.91 -18.73
C LYS A 126 2.35 0.78 -17.88
N ILE A 127 1.48 -0.12 -17.46
CA ILE A 127 1.86 -1.32 -16.72
C ILE A 127 2.34 -2.38 -17.71
N ASP A 128 3.58 -2.87 -17.54
CA ASP A 128 4.17 -3.86 -18.43
C ASP A 128 3.62 -5.27 -18.19
N GLN A 129 3.27 -5.58 -16.94
CA GLN A 129 2.79 -6.90 -16.54
C GLN A 129 1.86 -6.81 -15.34
N GLU A 130 0.74 -7.52 -15.41
CA GLU A 130 -0.11 -7.76 -14.25
C GLU A 130 0.49 -8.85 -13.38
N ILE A 131 0.23 -8.75 -12.07
CA ILE A 131 0.63 -9.75 -11.09
C ILE A 131 -0.52 -9.95 -10.09
N ASN A 132 -0.82 -11.22 -9.78
CA ASN A 132 -2.03 -11.60 -9.06
C ASN A 132 -1.72 -12.41 -7.80
N GLU A 133 -2.76 -12.61 -6.98
CA GLU A 133 -2.75 -13.50 -5.82
C GLU A 133 -2.11 -14.86 -6.13
N GLY A 134 -1.20 -15.29 -5.25
CA GLY A 134 -0.57 -16.61 -5.33
C GLY A 134 0.53 -16.75 -6.36
N GLU A 135 0.76 -15.75 -7.20
CA GLU A 135 1.89 -15.76 -8.13
C GLU A 135 3.22 -15.66 -7.40
N GLN A 136 4.29 -16.13 -8.06
CA GLN A 136 5.66 -16.03 -7.55
C GLN A 136 6.45 -15.07 -8.42
N LEU A 137 6.91 -13.98 -7.82
CA LEU A 137 7.83 -13.06 -8.47
C LEU A 137 9.27 -13.50 -8.21
N ARG A 138 9.91 -14.05 -9.23
CA ARG A 138 11.28 -14.56 -9.10
C ARG A 138 12.31 -13.47 -9.34
N LEU A 139 13.25 -13.34 -8.39
CA LEU A 139 14.37 -12.42 -8.47
C LEU A 139 15.67 -13.18 -8.16
N GLY A 140 16.41 -13.61 -9.19
CA GLY A 140 17.58 -14.46 -9.00
C GLY A 140 17.24 -15.76 -8.27
N GLU A 141 17.75 -15.92 -7.05
CA GLU A 141 17.49 -17.07 -6.17
C GLU A 141 16.35 -16.80 -5.17
N LEU A 142 15.79 -15.60 -5.13
CA LEU A 142 14.66 -15.25 -4.27
C LEU A 142 13.35 -15.47 -5.00
N ASP A 143 12.38 -16.03 -4.29
CA ASP A 143 10.99 -16.10 -4.70
C ASP A 143 10.16 -15.21 -3.74
N LEU A 144 9.42 -14.25 -4.30
CA LEU A 144 8.49 -13.41 -3.57
C LEU A 144 7.07 -13.88 -3.90
N GLU A 145 6.38 -14.40 -2.90
CA GLU A 145 4.98 -14.78 -3.03
C GLU A 145 4.09 -13.54 -3.00
N VAL A 146 3.19 -13.42 -3.95
CA VAL A 146 2.26 -12.31 -4.08
C VAL A 146 0.99 -12.59 -3.30
N TRP A 147 0.62 -11.71 -2.40
CA TRP A 147 -0.63 -11.73 -1.67
C TRP A 147 -1.49 -10.54 -2.06
N HIS A 148 -2.68 -10.79 -2.56
CA HIS A 148 -3.69 -9.75 -2.68
C HIS A 148 -4.25 -9.47 -1.29
N THR A 149 -4.03 -8.25 -0.81
CA THR A 149 -4.42 -7.81 0.54
C THR A 149 -5.20 -6.49 0.44
N PRO A 150 -6.40 -6.53 -0.15
CA PRO A 150 -7.23 -5.35 -0.31
C PRO A 150 -7.74 -4.82 1.03
N GLY A 151 -8.37 -3.66 1.00
CA GLY A 151 -8.98 -3.02 2.15
C GLY A 151 -8.59 -1.57 2.29
N HIS A 152 -7.30 -1.23 2.23
CA HIS A 152 -6.86 0.15 2.04
C HIS A 152 -7.14 0.60 0.60
N ALA A 153 -6.71 -0.18 -0.37
CA ALA A 153 -6.97 0.04 -1.78
C ALA A 153 -7.37 -1.29 -2.47
N VAL A 154 -8.24 -1.23 -3.47
CA VAL A 154 -8.80 -2.41 -4.14
C VAL A 154 -7.72 -3.33 -4.73
N GLY A 155 -6.71 -2.77 -5.35
CA GLY A 155 -5.61 -3.51 -5.98
C GLY A 155 -4.36 -3.64 -5.12
N GLN A 156 -4.47 -3.56 -3.78
CA GLN A 156 -3.30 -3.61 -2.92
C GLN A 156 -2.70 -5.01 -2.84
N LEU A 157 -1.38 -5.07 -3.03
CA LEU A 157 -0.56 -6.27 -2.93
C LEU A 157 0.39 -6.18 -1.75
N SER A 158 0.60 -7.31 -1.12
CA SER A 158 1.73 -7.56 -0.22
C SER A 158 2.65 -8.62 -0.82
N PHE A 159 3.94 -8.56 -0.50
CA PHE A 159 4.92 -9.49 -1.07
C PHE A 159 5.66 -10.20 0.05
N ARG A 160 5.54 -11.53 0.08
CA ARG A 160 6.21 -12.35 1.07
C ARG A 160 7.53 -12.86 0.54
N CYS A 161 8.61 -12.65 1.28
CA CYS A 161 9.94 -13.20 1.03
C CYS A 161 10.45 -13.92 2.29
N GLY A 162 10.34 -15.24 2.32
CA GLY A 162 10.65 -16.02 3.52
C GLY A 162 9.80 -15.63 4.72
N ASN A 163 10.43 -15.13 5.80
CA ASN A 163 9.74 -14.64 7.00
C ASN A 163 9.43 -13.13 6.99
N LEU A 164 9.64 -12.45 5.86
CA LEU A 164 9.36 -11.04 5.67
C LEU A 164 8.08 -10.84 4.85
N LEU A 165 7.31 -9.82 5.17
CA LEU A 165 6.19 -9.35 4.36
C LEU A 165 6.32 -7.84 4.11
N PHE A 166 6.46 -7.45 2.86
CA PHE A 166 6.26 -6.07 2.43
C PHE A 166 4.76 -5.84 2.41
N SER A 167 4.26 -5.15 3.41
CA SER A 167 2.83 -5.15 3.75
C SER A 167 2.04 -4.01 3.09
N GLY A 168 2.68 -3.13 2.32
CA GLY A 168 2.00 -1.96 1.79
C GLY A 168 1.39 -1.13 2.92
N ASP A 169 0.18 -0.65 2.72
CA ASP A 169 -0.56 0.19 3.65
C ASP A 169 -1.57 -0.57 4.52
N ASN A 170 -1.32 -1.87 4.74
CA ASN A 170 -2.20 -2.67 5.60
C ASN A 170 -2.09 -2.26 7.08
N ILE A 171 -0.87 -2.14 7.60
CA ILE A 171 -0.67 -1.84 9.02
C ILE A 171 0.73 -1.26 9.26
N PHE A 172 0.82 -0.31 10.17
CA PHE A 172 2.03 0.38 10.58
C PHE A 172 2.42 0.01 12.02
N ARG A 173 3.66 0.32 12.40
CA ARG A 173 4.26 -0.16 13.65
C ARG A 173 3.40 0.02 14.91
N ASP A 174 2.70 1.12 15.02
CA ASP A 174 1.90 1.42 16.22
C ASP A 174 0.42 0.94 16.10
N GLY A 175 0.16 0.04 15.13
CA GLY A 175 -1.17 -0.51 14.87
C GLY A 175 -2.11 0.45 14.12
N CYS A 176 -1.60 1.57 13.64
CA CYS A 176 -2.33 2.38 12.68
C CYS A 176 -2.47 1.62 11.35
N VAL A 177 -3.51 1.90 10.62
CA VAL A 177 -3.78 1.32 9.29
C VAL A 177 -3.78 2.42 8.24
N GLY A 178 -3.69 2.08 6.98
CA GLY A 178 -3.85 3.02 5.87
C GLY A 178 -5.19 3.75 5.92
N SER A 179 -5.33 4.82 5.15
CA SER A 179 -6.56 5.62 5.09
C SER A 179 -7.76 4.77 4.68
N ILE A 180 -8.92 5.05 5.27
CA ILE A 180 -10.17 4.36 4.95
C ILE A 180 -11.26 5.33 4.47
N ASP A 181 -11.63 6.32 5.24
CA ASP A 181 -12.82 7.16 4.96
C ASP A 181 -12.73 8.03 3.71
N ALA A 182 -11.59 8.60 3.45
CA ALA A 182 -11.38 9.51 2.32
C ALA A 182 -10.79 8.81 1.11
N HIS A 183 -10.50 7.52 1.22
CA HIS A 183 -9.85 6.74 0.19
C HIS A 183 -10.86 5.99 -0.66
N HIS A 184 -10.94 6.33 -1.94
CA HIS A 184 -11.79 5.61 -2.89
C HIS A 184 -11.25 4.20 -3.13
N GLY A 185 -12.11 3.18 -2.97
CA GLY A 185 -11.73 1.77 -3.07
C GLY A 185 -11.29 1.13 -1.77
N SER A 186 -11.35 1.85 -0.63
CA SER A 186 -11.23 1.21 0.68
C SER A 186 -12.47 0.38 1.01
N ASP A 187 -12.24 -0.78 1.62
CA ASP A 187 -13.28 -1.70 2.05
C ASP A 187 -12.93 -2.29 3.42
N LEU A 188 -13.76 -2.05 4.44
CA LEU A 188 -13.47 -2.48 5.81
C LEU A 188 -13.49 -4.00 5.99
N PRO A 189 -14.47 -4.75 5.47
CA PRO A 189 -14.44 -6.22 5.47
C PRO A 189 -13.17 -6.79 4.86
N ASP A 190 -12.79 -6.34 3.67
CA ASP A 190 -11.57 -6.79 3.00
C ASP A 190 -10.32 -6.45 3.82
N PHE A 191 -10.29 -5.26 4.43
CA PHE A 191 -9.18 -4.85 5.28
C PHE A 191 -9.02 -5.75 6.50
N ILE A 192 -10.12 -6.06 7.19
CA ILE A 192 -10.15 -6.98 8.33
C ILE A 192 -9.66 -8.36 7.91
N ASP A 193 -10.09 -8.86 6.76
CA ASP A 193 -9.69 -10.18 6.28
C ASP A 193 -8.20 -10.22 5.87
N SER A 194 -7.69 -9.15 5.26
CA SER A 194 -6.26 -8.98 4.96
C SER A 194 -5.42 -8.99 6.24
N LEU A 195 -5.81 -8.24 7.27
CA LEU A 195 -5.12 -8.24 8.56
C LEU A 195 -5.19 -9.60 9.27
N ARG A 196 -6.32 -10.30 9.20
CA ARG A 196 -6.47 -11.66 9.73
C ARG A 196 -5.56 -12.66 9.03
N ARG A 197 -5.39 -12.52 7.70
CA ARG A 197 -4.44 -13.35 6.94
C ARG A 197 -3.01 -13.12 7.42
N ILE A 198 -2.60 -11.86 7.55
CA ILE A 198 -1.26 -11.50 8.06
C ILE A 198 -1.06 -12.05 9.47
N GLN A 199 -2.03 -11.86 10.37
CA GLN A 199 -1.98 -12.33 11.74
C GLN A 199 -1.80 -13.85 11.87
N LYS A 200 -2.47 -14.62 11.02
CA LYS A 200 -2.44 -16.11 11.03
C LYS A 200 -1.22 -16.69 10.34
N SER A 201 -0.44 -15.87 9.65
CA SER A 201 0.73 -16.32 8.92
C SER A 201 1.92 -16.58 9.85
N ASP A 202 2.93 -17.25 9.30
CA ASP A 202 4.23 -17.47 9.94
C ASP A 202 5.26 -16.36 9.61
N VAL A 203 4.81 -15.25 9.02
CA VAL A 203 5.64 -14.06 8.79
C VAL A 203 6.09 -13.49 10.13
N GLU A 204 7.37 -13.18 10.25
CA GLU A 204 7.93 -12.62 11.49
C GLU A 204 8.08 -11.09 11.45
N TRP A 205 8.27 -10.53 10.27
CA TRP A 205 8.53 -9.10 10.08
C TRP A 205 7.59 -8.49 9.05
N LEU A 206 7.05 -7.33 9.39
CA LEU A 206 6.28 -6.49 8.50
C LEU A 206 7.11 -5.28 8.07
N LEU A 207 7.15 -5.04 6.78
CA LEU A 207 7.83 -3.93 6.12
C LEU A 207 6.75 -3.07 5.46
N PRO A 208 6.18 -2.10 6.19
CA PRO A 208 5.10 -1.26 5.69
C PRO A 208 5.63 -0.17 4.77
N SER A 209 4.77 0.40 3.94
CA SER A 209 5.15 1.53 3.09
C SER A 209 5.26 2.84 3.87
N HIS A 210 4.77 2.91 5.12
CA HIS A 210 4.97 4.08 5.99
C HIS A 210 5.48 3.65 7.37
N GLY A 211 6.50 4.38 7.84
CA GLY A 211 7.12 4.11 9.12
C GLY A 211 8.12 2.94 9.10
N PRO A 212 8.68 2.57 10.24
CA PRO A 212 9.72 1.55 10.32
C PRO A 212 9.18 0.14 10.22
N ALA A 213 10.01 -0.78 9.73
CA ALA A 213 9.76 -2.22 9.83
C ALA A 213 9.60 -2.65 11.30
N PHE A 214 8.73 -3.63 11.57
CA PHE A 214 8.41 -4.09 12.92
C PHE A 214 8.06 -5.59 12.92
N ARG A 215 8.04 -6.18 14.13
CA ARG A 215 7.66 -7.58 14.30
C ARG A 215 6.16 -7.78 14.06
N ASN A 216 5.82 -8.88 13.41
CA ASN A 216 4.44 -9.33 13.31
C ASN A 216 3.94 -9.70 14.72
N ASP A 217 3.18 -8.81 15.32
CA ASP A 217 2.62 -8.96 16.66
C ASP A 217 1.12 -9.25 16.56
N SER A 218 0.75 -10.46 16.98
CA SER A 218 -0.64 -10.91 16.91
C SER A 218 -1.60 -10.08 17.78
N GLU A 219 -1.14 -9.52 18.92
CA GLU A 219 -1.98 -8.68 19.79
C GLU A 219 -2.19 -7.30 19.15
N LEU A 220 -1.14 -6.74 18.52
CA LEU A 220 -1.22 -5.49 17.78
C LEU A 220 -2.22 -5.62 16.62
N LEU A 221 -2.10 -6.68 15.82
CA LEU A 221 -3.00 -6.94 14.70
C LEU A 221 -4.44 -7.18 15.19
N GLN A 222 -4.63 -7.94 16.26
CA GLN A 222 -5.96 -8.15 16.84
C GLN A 222 -6.58 -6.84 17.32
N SER A 223 -5.77 -5.95 17.91
CA SER A 223 -6.23 -4.63 18.33
C SER A 223 -6.66 -3.77 17.13
N ALA A 224 -5.91 -3.81 16.03
CA ALA A 224 -6.29 -3.10 14.80
C ALA A 224 -7.58 -3.66 14.21
N ILE A 225 -7.70 -4.99 14.11
CA ILE A 225 -8.92 -5.68 13.63
C ILE A 225 -10.14 -5.28 14.47
N ASN A 226 -10.01 -5.30 15.78
CA ASN A 226 -11.12 -4.93 16.66
C ASN A 226 -11.56 -3.48 16.50
N ARG A 227 -10.62 -2.56 16.25
CA ARG A 227 -10.96 -1.16 15.98
C ARG A 227 -11.67 -0.99 14.64
N LEU A 228 -11.23 -1.68 13.59
CA LEU A 228 -11.88 -1.64 12.28
C LEU A 228 -13.29 -2.25 12.36
N ASP A 229 -13.46 -3.34 13.09
CA ASP A 229 -14.77 -3.98 13.34
C ASP A 229 -15.71 -3.04 14.09
N GLN A 230 -15.23 -2.38 15.16
CA GLN A 230 -16.01 -1.35 15.86
C GLN A 230 -16.36 -0.18 14.93
N TYR A 231 -15.42 0.27 14.12
CA TYR A 231 -15.61 1.38 13.19
C TYR A 231 -16.69 1.05 12.15
N GLN A 232 -16.69 -0.16 11.63
CA GLN A 232 -17.71 -0.65 10.70
C GLN A 232 -19.13 -0.60 11.29
N HIS A 233 -19.24 -0.75 12.62
CA HIS A 233 -20.52 -0.79 13.33
C HIS A 233 -20.84 0.51 14.10
N MET A 234 -20.03 1.55 13.96
CA MET A 234 -20.26 2.84 14.62
C MET A 234 -21.24 3.70 13.82
N ALA A 235 -22.51 3.64 14.20
CA ALA A 235 -23.57 4.44 13.59
C ALA A 235 -23.46 5.96 13.84
N ASP A 236 -22.69 6.39 14.84
CA ASP A 236 -22.75 7.77 15.36
C ASP A 236 -21.77 8.75 14.72
N PHE A 237 -20.91 8.33 13.78
CA PHE A 237 -19.81 9.17 13.31
C PHE A 237 -20.02 9.85 11.96
N GLY A 238 -21.22 9.91 11.41
CA GLY A 238 -21.44 10.63 10.16
C GLY A 238 -20.46 10.29 9.04
N THR A 239 -19.85 9.12 9.14
CA THR A 239 -19.01 8.54 8.10
C THR A 239 -19.92 8.24 6.92
N CYS A 240 -19.35 8.13 5.74
CA CYS A 240 -20.11 7.75 4.54
C CYS A 240 -20.62 6.28 4.58
N ALA A 241 -20.85 5.73 5.76
CA ALA A 241 -21.50 4.43 5.91
C ALA A 241 -22.90 4.52 5.31
N LEU A 242 -23.06 3.90 4.16
CA LEU A 242 -24.33 3.88 3.41
C LEU A 242 -25.38 2.97 4.05
N ASP A 243 -24.98 2.16 5.02
CA ASP A 243 -25.82 1.17 5.67
C ASP A 243 -25.83 1.43 7.18
N TRP A 244 -26.92 2.02 7.66
CA TRP A 244 -27.12 2.28 9.08
C TRP A 244 -28.26 1.41 9.59
N PRO A 245 -27.99 0.24 10.15
CA PRO A 245 -29.03 -0.65 10.66
C PRO A 245 -29.99 0.04 11.65
N LEU A 246 -29.49 1.02 12.41
CA LEU A 246 -30.29 1.81 13.34
C LEU A 246 -31.26 2.77 12.65
N LEU A 247 -30.99 3.23 11.42
CA LEU A 247 -31.93 4.08 10.69
C LEU A 247 -33.19 3.32 10.33
N ASP A 248 -33.07 2.10 9.83
CA ASP A 248 -34.22 1.24 9.51
C ASP A 248 -35.05 0.95 10.77
N GLU A 249 -34.38 0.73 11.89
CA GLU A 249 -35.02 0.48 13.19
C GLU A 249 -35.78 1.74 13.68
N TRP A 250 -35.18 2.91 13.56
CA TRP A 250 -35.81 4.19 13.91
C TRP A 250 -36.95 4.56 12.97
N GLU A 251 -36.81 4.34 11.67
CA GLU A 251 -37.90 4.55 10.70
C GLU A 251 -39.10 3.63 10.99
N ASP A 252 -38.82 2.37 11.34
CA ASP A 252 -39.83 1.40 11.76
C ASP A 252 -40.51 1.80 13.07
N GLU A 253 -39.79 2.33 14.05
CA GLU A 253 -40.33 2.86 15.31
C GLU A 253 -41.22 4.06 15.07
N LEU A 254 -40.78 5.02 14.26
CA LEU A 254 -41.56 6.17 13.85
C LEU A 254 -42.85 5.77 13.09
N ALA A 255 -42.73 4.78 12.18
CA ALA A 255 -43.88 4.26 11.45
C ALA A 255 -44.93 3.58 12.36
N ARG A 256 -44.46 3.00 13.49
CA ARG A 256 -45.31 2.41 14.53
C ARG A 256 -45.84 3.43 15.53
N GLY A 257 -45.50 4.71 15.39
CA GLY A 257 -45.93 5.78 16.29
C GLY A 257 -45.24 5.81 17.63
N ILE A 258 -44.08 5.15 17.75
CA ILE A 258 -43.28 5.20 18.97
C ILE A 258 -42.50 6.52 18.97
N HIS A 259 -42.74 7.34 19.98
CA HIS A 259 -42.12 8.64 20.12
C HIS A 259 -41.06 8.58 21.23
N PRO A 260 -39.85 9.13 21.02
CA PRO A 260 -38.76 9.09 22.00
C PRO A 260 -39.01 9.80 23.30
N ALA A 261 -40.19 10.38 23.47
CA ALA A 261 -40.66 11.04 24.71
C ALA A 261 -41.73 10.26 25.47
N ASP A 262 -42.10 9.09 24.99
CA ASP A 262 -43.01 8.15 25.67
C ASP A 262 -42.25 7.02 26.35
#